data_fdf9869c887cf2ae1b34388eeb9e12aa
#
_entry.id   fdf9869c887cf2ae1b34388eeb9e12aa
#
_cell.length_a   1.000
_cell.length_b   1.000
_cell.length_c   1.000
_cell.angle_alpha   90.00
_cell.angle_beta   90.00
_cell.angle_gamma   90.00
#
_symmetry.space_group_name_H-M   'P 1'
#
loop_
_entity.id
_entity.type
_entity.pdbx_description
1 polymer ?
#
loop_
_entity_poly.entity_id
_entity_poly.type
_entity_poly.pdbx_seq_one_letter_code
_entity_poly.pdbx_strand_id
1 'polypeptide(L)'
;MPAKNPRTASDSTATRTPARRTKGTRAPRGAEPGANDTLNRRADLVRVAARLFREKGFDGTTIRDIAHAVGMRSGSPFYHFANKHELLMAVMEEGLRLGLERTRDALGDDTMPAAERFRQLVRVHYGILHDTGSDFIPVMLYDWRSLPSQYKRRIIELKDRYDAIWQRTLDDLQAQGMLRADAKLARLMILGAINFSATWYRAKPARATSAAARRVDLDELAAQTVALVLHEAR
;
A
#
# COMPACT_ATOMS: atom_id res chain seq x y z
N MET A 1 -1.29 82.14 20.55
CA MET A 1 -2.20 83.32 20.28
C MET A 1 -1.88 83.90 18.91
N PRO A 2 -2.86 84.47 18.18
CA PRO A 2 -4.20 83.92 17.77
C PRO A 2 -4.26 83.94 16.20
N ALA A 3 -5.24 83.62 15.49
CA ALA A 3 -6.64 83.87 15.44
C ALA A 3 -7.23 83.28 14.15
N LYS A 4 -8.40 82.78 14.29
CA LYS A 4 -9.68 83.09 13.61
C LYS A 4 -9.92 82.69 12.16
N ASN A 5 -10.89 81.79 12.05
CA ASN A 5 -11.95 81.50 11.05
C ASN A 5 -12.54 82.81 10.41
N PRO A 6 -13.24 82.78 9.26
CA PRO A 6 -14.53 82.09 9.17
C PRO A 6 -14.95 81.57 7.73
N ARG A 7 -15.83 80.55 7.75
CA ARG A 7 -17.08 80.30 6.97
C ARG A 7 -17.19 80.76 5.50
N THR A 8 -17.57 79.83 4.62
CA THR A 8 -18.82 79.96 3.85
C THR A 8 -19.40 78.58 3.46
N ALA A 9 -20.69 78.43 3.67
CA ALA A 9 -21.50 77.31 3.31
C ALA A 9 -21.92 77.40 1.83
N SER A 10 -22.05 76.25 1.14
CA SER A 10 -22.97 76.12 0.05
C SER A 10 -23.56 74.69 0.04
N ASP A 11 -24.85 74.69 0.18
CA ASP A 11 -25.82 73.64 0.14
C ASP A 11 -25.88 73.01 -1.25
N SER A 12 -25.84 71.66 -1.34
CA SER A 12 -26.28 70.97 -2.55
C SER A 12 -26.80 69.62 -2.15
N THR A 13 -28.13 69.60 -2.17
CA THR A 13 -29.01 68.45 -1.98
C THR A 13 -28.78 67.46 -3.12
N ALA A 14 -28.16 66.31 -2.86
CA ALA A 14 -28.13 65.19 -3.79
C ALA A 14 -28.89 64.02 -3.19
N THR A 15 -30.00 63.71 -3.84
CA THR A 15 -30.94 62.63 -3.58
C THR A 15 -30.24 61.28 -3.64
N ARG A 16 -30.16 60.56 -2.48
CA ARG A 16 -29.67 59.18 -2.43
C ARG A 16 -30.75 58.20 -2.80
N THR A 17 -30.63 57.57 -3.97
CA THR A 17 -31.38 56.38 -4.35
C THR A 17 -30.84 55.16 -3.57
N PRO A 18 -31.66 54.32 -2.93
CA PRO A 18 -31.19 53.13 -2.22
C PRO A 18 -30.71 52.06 -3.17
N ALA A 19 -29.46 51.67 -3.03
CA ALA A 19 -28.87 50.53 -3.74
C ALA A 19 -29.58 49.23 -3.41
N ARG A 20 -30.12 48.59 -4.44
CA ARG A 20 -30.76 47.27 -4.45
C ARG A 20 -29.75 46.22 -4.00
N ARG A 21 -29.92 45.69 -2.78
CA ARG A 21 -29.16 44.57 -2.24
C ARG A 21 -29.39 43.32 -3.08
N THR A 22 -28.45 42.98 -3.96
CA THR A 22 -28.42 41.70 -4.67
C THR A 22 -28.21 40.58 -3.66
N LYS A 23 -29.19 39.70 -3.53
CA LYS A 23 -29.09 38.44 -2.79
C LYS A 23 -27.93 37.66 -3.41
N GLY A 24 -26.85 37.46 -2.64
CA GLY A 24 -25.77 36.56 -3.01
C GLY A 24 -26.34 35.17 -3.30
N THR A 25 -26.17 34.72 -4.51
CA THR A 25 -26.43 33.36 -4.95
C THR A 25 -25.49 32.45 -4.14
N ARG A 26 -26.06 31.72 -3.21
CA ARG A 26 -25.40 30.64 -2.47
C ARG A 26 -24.90 29.64 -3.52
N ALA A 27 -23.59 29.45 -3.63
CA ALA A 27 -22.99 28.43 -4.48
C ALA A 27 -23.64 27.06 -4.20
N PRO A 28 -23.88 26.23 -5.23
CA PRO A 28 -24.50 24.93 -5.03
C PRO A 28 -23.63 24.10 -4.09
N ARG A 29 -24.25 23.56 -3.03
CA ARG A 29 -23.66 22.52 -2.19
C ARG A 29 -23.23 21.40 -3.12
N GLY A 30 -21.95 21.00 -3.00
CA GLY A 30 -21.30 20.05 -3.87
C GLY A 30 -22.18 18.85 -4.22
N ALA A 31 -22.16 18.50 -5.50
CA ALA A 31 -22.71 17.26 -5.98
C ALA A 31 -22.18 16.10 -5.13
N GLU A 32 -23.03 15.15 -4.79
CA GLU A 32 -22.59 13.91 -4.14
C GLU A 32 -21.54 13.26 -5.04
N PRO A 33 -20.40 12.81 -4.48
CA PRO A 33 -19.36 12.19 -5.29
C PRO A 33 -19.94 10.96 -5.99
N GLY A 34 -19.78 10.87 -7.31
CA GLY A 34 -20.21 9.71 -8.07
C GLY A 34 -19.57 8.42 -7.53
N ALA A 35 -20.19 7.26 -7.74
CA ALA A 35 -19.69 5.97 -7.24
C ALA A 35 -18.22 5.73 -7.59
N ASN A 36 -17.77 6.13 -8.79
CA ASN A 36 -16.35 6.05 -9.21
C ASN A 36 -15.43 6.95 -8.38
N ASP A 37 -15.87 8.14 -8.01
CA ASP A 37 -15.10 9.08 -7.20
C ASP A 37 -14.92 8.55 -5.76
N THR A 38 -15.97 7.90 -5.25
CA THR A 38 -15.93 7.24 -3.93
C THR A 38 -15.00 6.03 -3.92
N LEU A 39 -15.00 5.20 -4.97
CA LEU A 39 -14.10 4.05 -5.11
C LEU A 39 -12.64 4.49 -5.24
N ASN A 40 -12.37 5.52 -6.06
CA ASN A 40 -11.03 6.08 -6.21
C ASN A 40 -10.50 6.63 -4.89
N ARG A 41 -11.32 7.35 -4.12
CA ARG A 41 -10.94 7.88 -2.81
C ARG A 41 -10.68 6.79 -1.78
N ARG A 42 -11.46 5.69 -1.80
CA ARG A 42 -11.21 4.53 -0.93
C ARG A 42 -9.85 3.88 -1.25
N ALA A 43 -9.53 3.69 -2.52
CA ALA A 43 -8.24 3.15 -2.95
C ALA A 43 -7.06 4.06 -2.56
N ASP A 44 -7.23 5.39 -2.68
CA ASP A 44 -6.22 6.37 -2.25
C ASP A 44 -5.97 6.31 -0.75
N LEU A 45 -7.03 6.19 0.06
CA LEU A 45 -6.91 6.02 1.51
C LEU A 45 -6.12 4.76 1.86
N VAL A 46 -6.42 3.63 1.22
CA VAL A 46 -5.72 2.34 1.44
C VAL A 46 -4.24 2.47 1.08
N ARG A 47 -3.92 3.07 -0.07
CA ARG A 47 -2.53 3.26 -0.53
C ARG A 47 -1.73 4.16 0.40
N VAL A 48 -2.29 5.30 0.79
CA VAL A 48 -1.63 6.24 1.71
C VAL A 48 -1.49 5.66 3.10
N ALA A 49 -2.52 4.92 3.58
CA ALA A 49 -2.45 4.23 4.86
C ALA A 49 -1.34 3.16 4.86
N ALA A 50 -1.19 2.37 3.79
CA ALA A 50 -0.12 1.38 3.65
C ALA A 50 1.25 2.03 3.82
N ARG A 51 1.50 3.14 3.12
CA ARG A 51 2.76 3.89 3.25
C ARG A 51 2.99 4.40 4.66
N LEU A 52 2.01 5.04 5.29
CA LEU A 52 2.17 5.60 6.63
C LEU A 52 2.32 4.51 7.70
N PHE A 53 1.59 3.39 7.60
CA PHE A 53 1.77 2.24 8.49
C PHE A 53 3.17 1.63 8.33
N ARG A 54 3.68 1.51 7.11
CA ARG A 54 5.05 1.05 6.87
C ARG A 54 6.10 1.98 7.47
N GLU A 55 5.92 3.30 7.33
CA GLU A 55 6.89 4.32 7.78
C GLU A 55 6.88 4.52 9.29
N LYS A 56 5.69 4.54 9.92
CA LYS A 56 5.48 4.95 11.32
C LYS A 56 4.92 3.84 12.22
N GLY A 57 4.58 2.69 11.64
CA GLY A 57 3.82 1.63 12.31
C GLY A 57 2.33 1.97 12.45
N PHE A 58 1.52 0.96 12.75
CA PHE A 58 0.09 1.13 12.98
C PHE A 58 -0.18 2.10 14.14
N ASP A 59 0.46 1.89 15.29
CA ASP A 59 0.21 2.73 16.47
C ASP A 59 0.66 4.18 16.29
N GLY A 60 1.77 4.41 15.59
CA GLY A 60 2.31 5.74 15.30
C GLY A 60 1.55 6.52 14.22
N THR A 61 0.55 5.94 13.57
CA THR A 61 -0.24 6.58 12.50
C THR A 61 -1.66 6.87 12.98
N THR A 62 -2.14 8.11 12.79
CA THR A 62 -3.52 8.48 13.11
C THR A 62 -4.38 8.58 11.85
N ILE A 63 -5.71 8.44 11.99
CA ILE A 63 -6.67 8.70 10.89
C ILE A 63 -6.54 10.13 10.37
N ARG A 64 -6.17 11.08 11.22
CA ARG A 64 -5.94 12.49 10.83
C ARG A 64 -4.73 12.62 9.91
N ASP A 65 -3.63 11.89 10.19
CA ASP A 65 -2.44 11.87 9.32
C ASP A 65 -2.79 11.34 7.93
N ILE A 66 -3.58 10.27 7.88
CA ILE A 66 -4.01 9.66 6.62
C ILE A 66 -4.93 10.62 5.84
N ALA A 67 -5.94 11.22 6.51
CA ALA A 67 -6.84 12.20 5.91
C ALA A 67 -6.05 13.39 5.31
N HIS A 68 -5.13 13.94 6.08
CA HIS A 68 -4.29 15.06 5.65
C HIS A 68 -3.44 14.68 4.42
N ALA A 69 -2.85 13.49 4.42
CA ALA A 69 -1.99 13.02 3.33
C ALA A 69 -2.74 12.76 2.01
N VAL A 70 -4.06 12.50 2.05
CA VAL A 70 -4.92 12.39 0.85
C VAL A 70 -5.67 13.70 0.54
N GLY A 71 -5.38 14.81 1.26
CA GLY A 71 -6.05 16.09 1.05
C GLY A 71 -7.52 16.11 1.50
N MET A 72 -7.93 15.21 2.42
CA MET A 72 -9.28 15.12 2.96
C MET A 72 -9.39 15.82 4.31
N ARG A 73 -10.60 16.27 4.69
CA ARG A 73 -10.89 16.71 6.07
C ARG A 73 -10.82 15.51 7.01
N SER A 74 -10.38 15.71 8.24
CA SER A 74 -10.11 14.63 9.21
C SER A 74 -11.28 13.69 9.53
N GLY A 75 -12.53 14.12 9.32
CA GLY A 75 -13.72 13.26 9.47
C GLY A 75 -14.10 12.45 8.23
N SER A 76 -13.59 12.81 7.05
CA SER A 76 -13.99 12.19 5.78
C SER A 76 -13.60 10.71 5.61
N PRO A 77 -12.48 10.19 6.15
CA PRO A 77 -12.14 8.77 6.06
C PRO A 77 -13.18 7.84 6.67
N PHE A 78 -13.93 8.28 7.68
CA PHE A 78 -14.97 7.48 8.34
C PHE A 78 -16.20 7.17 7.45
N TYR A 79 -16.35 7.83 6.31
CA TYR A 79 -17.32 7.42 5.29
C TYR A 79 -16.89 6.12 4.58
N HIS A 80 -15.60 5.82 4.55
CA HIS A 80 -15.04 4.68 3.85
C HIS A 80 -14.65 3.53 4.78
N PHE A 81 -14.28 3.84 6.03
CA PHE A 81 -13.79 2.89 7.02
C PHE A 81 -14.31 3.28 8.41
N ALA A 82 -14.99 2.36 9.11
CA ALA A 82 -15.57 2.64 10.41
C ALA A 82 -14.51 2.96 11.48
N ASN A 83 -13.29 2.44 11.33
CA ASN A 83 -12.19 2.65 12.26
C ASN A 83 -10.82 2.35 11.62
N LYS A 84 -9.74 2.65 12.35
CA LYS A 84 -8.36 2.43 11.88
C LYS A 84 -8.02 0.95 11.64
N HIS A 85 -8.62 0.02 12.39
CA HIS A 85 -8.39 -1.41 12.21
C HIS A 85 -9.05 -1.96 10.92
N GLU A 86 -10.21 -1.43 10.55
CA GLU A 86 -10.84 -1.77 9.27
C GLU A 86 -9.98 -1.28 8.08
N LEU A 87 -9.38 -0.10 8.20
CA LEU A 87 -8.44 0.39 7.22
C LEU A 87 -7.15 -0.46 7.18
N LEU A 88 -6.64 -0.91 8.34
CA LEU A 88 -5.50 -1.84 8.41
C LEU A 88 -5.84 -3.17 7.73
N MET A 89 -7.04 -3.73 7.99
CA MET A 89 -7.51 -4.93 7.29
C MET A 89 -7.54 -4.71 5.77
N ALA A 90 -8.09 -3.58 5.32
CA ALA A 90 -8.15 -3.27 3.89
C ALA A 90 -6.75 -3.12 3.24
N VAL A 91 -5.78 -2.57 3.96
CA VAL A 91 -4.38 -2.52 3.53
C VAL A 91 -3.79 -3.92 3.36
N MET A 92 -3.99 -4.81 4.33
CA MET A 92 -3.50 -6.19 4.27
C MET A 92 -4.20 -7.00 3.17
N GLU A 93 -5.53 -6.83 3.02
CA GLU A 93 -6.31 -7.49 1.97
C GLU A 93 -5.83 -7.07 0.57
N GLU A 94 -5.60 -5.78 0.35
CA GLU A 94 -5.10 -5.26 -0.92
C GLU A 94 -3.71 -5.80 -1.24
N GLY A 95 -2.82 -5.91 -0.26
CA GLY A 95 -1.50 -6.50 -0.42
C GLY A 95 -1.56 -7.95 -0.89
N LEU A 96 -2.39 -8.77 -0.24
CA LEU A 96 -2.57 -10.17 -0.63
C LEU A 96 -3.25 -10.32 -2.00
N ARG A 97 -4.23 -9.46 -2.31
CA ARG A 97 -4.89 -9.46 -3.62
C ARG A 97 -3.90 -9.16 -4.74
N LEU A 98 -3.09 -8.11 -4.58
CA LEU A 98 -2.03 -7.75 -5.54
C LEU A 98 -0.97 -8.84 -5.63
N GLY A 99 -0.60 -9.47 -4.51
CA GLY A 99 0.32 -10.60 -4.49
C GLY A 99 -0.20 -11.80 -5.28
N LEU A 100 -1.47 -12.17 -5.09
CA LEU A 100 -2.12 -13.25 -5.81
C LEU A 100 -2.24 -12.94 -7.31
N GLU A 101 -2.58 -11.69 -7.67
CA GLU A 101 -2.69 -11.24 -9.06
C GLU A 101 -1.34 -11.32 -9.79
N ARG A 102 -0.30 -10.70 -9.22
CA ARG A 102 1.06 -10.75 -9.78
C ARG A 102 1.59 -12.19 -9.91
N THR A 103 1.28 -13.03 -8.93
CA THR A 103 1.67 -14.45 -8.98
C THR A 103 0.96 -15.18 -10.10
N ARG A 104 -0.35 -14.96 -10.27
CA ARG A 104 -1.13 -15.57 -11.37
C ARG A 104 -0.59 -15.12 -12.73
N ASP A 105 -0.34 -13.83 -12.89
CA ASP A 105 0.16 -13.27 -14.15
C ASP A 105 1.54 -13.84 -14.52
N ALA A 106 2.42 -14.00 -13.52
CA ALA A 106 3.77 -14.55 -13.73
C ALA A 106 3.78 -16.06 -14.02
N LEU A 107 2.86 -16.81 -13.43
CA LEU A 107 2.79 -18.27 -13.65
C LEU A 107 2.06 -18.64 -14.96
N GLY A 108 1.20 -17.76 -15.47
CA GLY A 108 0.43 -18.03 -16.69
C GLY A 108 -0.51 -19.22 -16.52
N ASP A 109 -0.38 -20.21 -17.40
CA ASP A 109 -1.15 -21.43 -17.35
C ASP A 109 -0.47 -22.55 -16.52
N ASP A 110 -1.20 -23.66 -16.31
CA ASP A 110 -0.72 -24.81 -15.52
C ASP A 110 0.35 -25.67 -16.23
N THR A 111 0.81 -25.29 -17.44
CA THR A 111 1.78 -26.06 -18.23
C THR A 111 3.23 -25.79 -17.86
N MET A 112 3.47 -24.72 -17.08
CA MET A 112 4.82 -24.31 -16.67
C MET A 112 5.50 -25.41 -15.81
N PRO A 113 6.74 -25.85 -16.13
CA PRO A 113 7.49 -26.81 -15.32
C PRO A 113 7.66 -26.35 -13.87
N ALA A 114 7.63 -27.29 -12.91
CA ALA A 114 7.69 -26.97 -11.47
C ALA A 114 8.92 -26.12 -11.09
N ALA A 115 10.09 -26.41 -11.68
CA ALA A 115 11.31 -25.64 -11.44
C ALA A 115 11.18 -24.18 -11.91
N GLU A 116 10.53 -23.97 -13.07
CA GLU A 116 10.31 -22.61 -13.57
C GLU A 116 9.25 -21.88 -12.74
N ARG A 117 8.14 -22.54 -12.37
CA ARG A 117 7.15 -21.99 -11.44
C ARG A 117 7.81 -21.53 -10.14
N PHE A 118 8.72 -22.33 -9.60
CA PHE A 118 9.44 -21.97 -8.39
C PHE A 118 10.32 -20.73 -8.59
N ARG A 119 11.06 -20.62 -9.70
CA ARG A 119 11.84 -19.41 -10.02
C ARG A 119 10.95 -18.16 -10.08
N GLN A 120 9.82 -18.27 -10.76
CA GLN A 120 8.87 -17.15 -10.88
C GLN A 120 8.27 -16.79 -9.52
N LEU A 121 7.88 -17.77 -8.69
CA LEU A 121 7.36 -17.52 -7.34
C LEU A 121 8.37 -16.76 -6.47
N VAL A 122 9.63 -17.16 -6.46
CA VAL A 122 10.68 -16.49 -5.70
C VAL A 122 10.86 -15.05 -6.18
N ARG A 123 10.95 -14.84 -7.50
CA ARG A 123 11.13 -13.51 -8.09
C ARG A 123 9.95 -12.59 -7.79
N VAL A 124 8.73 -13.07 -8.00
CA VAL A 124 7.50 -12.31 -7.71
C VAL A 124 7.42 -11.95 -6.23
N HIS A 125 7.76 -12.88 -5.33
CA HIS A 125 7.68 -12.61 -3.90
C HIS A 125 8.67 -11.54 -3.44
N TYR A 126 9.90 -11.54 -3.96
CA TYR A 126 10.84 -10.44 -3.74
C TYR A 126 10.31 -9.12 -4.30
N GLY A 127 9.71 -9.13 -5.50
CA GLY A 127 9.09 -7.95 -6.09
C GLY A 127 7.94 -7.39 -5.24
N ILE A 128 7.06 -8.26 -4.73
CA ILE A 128 5.96 -7.87 -3.82
C ILE A 128 6.47 -7.18 -2.55
N LEU A 129 7.66 -7.54 -2.07
CA LEU A 129 8.26 -6.96 -0.86
C LEU A 129 9.02 -5.65 -1.12
N HIS A 130 9.66 -5.52 -2.28
CA HIS A 130 10.72 -4.53 -2.48
C HIS A 130 10.52 -3.57 -3.66
N ASP A 131 9.57 -3.83 -4.57
CA ASP A 131 9.29 -2.91 -5.67
C ASP A 131 8.71 -1.59 -5.18
N THR A 132 8.85 -0.56 -6.00
CA THR A 132 8.26 0.75 -5.72
C THR A 132 6.74 0.62 -5.53
N GLY A 133 6.23 1.14 -4.42
CA GLY A 133 4.82 1.03 -4.05
C GLY A 133 4.43 -0.28 -3.35
N SER A 134 5.39 -1.15 -3.02
CA SER A 134 5.18 -2.38 -2.25
C SER A 134 5.13 -2.11 -0.74
N ASP A 135 4.17 -1.29 -0.31
CA ASP A 135 4.02 -0.94 1.11
C ASP A 135 3.11 -1.92 1.88
N PHE A 136 2.29 -2.68 1.17
CA PHE A 136 1.21 -3.48 1.76
C PHE A 136 1.71 -4.72 2.51
N ILE A 137 2.60 -5.50 1.93
CA ILE A 137 3.08 -6.76 2.54
C ILE A 137 3.94 -6.50 3.77
N PRO A 138 4.88 -5.53 3.80
CA PRO A 138 5.56 -5.17 5.04
C PRO A 138 4.60 -4.81 6.19
N VAL A 139 3.50 -4.09 5.91
CA VAL A 139 2.45 -3.82 6.92
C VAL A 139 1.84 -5.11 7.46
N MET A 140 1.54 -6.08 6.59
CA MET A 140 1.03 -7.37 7.03
C MET A 140 2.03 -8.12 7.94
N LEU A 141 3.33 -8.07 7.63
CA LEU A 141 4.36 -8.75 8.40
C LEU A 141 4.57 -8.15 9.80
N TYR A 142 4.51 -6.83 9.91
CA TYR A 142 4.84 -6.13 11.15
C TYR A 142 3.64 -5.79 12.02
N ASP A 143 2.51 -5.42 11.40
CA ASP A 143 1.32 -4.94 12.10
C ASP A 143 0.23 -6.02 12.28
N TRP A 144 0.54 -7.30 11.97
CA TRP A 144 -0.40 -8.42 12.14
C TRP A 144 -1.00 -8.52 13.55
N ARG A 145 -0.19 -8.22 14.58
CA ARG A 145 -0.62 -8.29 15.97
C ARG A 145 -1.64 -7.22 16.32
N SER A 146 -1.59 -6.07 15.64
CA SER A 146 -2.52 -4.97 15.83
C SER A 146 -3.89 -5.23 15.19
N LEU A 147 -4.04 -6.29 14.36
CA LEU A 147 -5.31 -6.62 13.73
C LEU A 147 -6.22 -7.43 14.70
N PRO A 148 -7.43 -6.93 15.06
CA PRO A 148 -8.39 -7.64 15.87
C PRO A 148 -8.84 -8.98 15.25
N SER A 149 -9.17 -9.96 16.08
CA SER A 149 -9.52 -11.33 15.65
C SER A 149 -10.65 -11.38 14.63
N GLN A 150 -11.64 -10.48 14.73
CA GLN A 150 -12.77 -10.40 13.81
C GLN A 150 -12.36 -10.12 12.36
N TYR A 151 -11.24 -9.42 12.14
CA TYR A 151 -10.71 -9.11 10.81
C TYR A 151 -9.71 -10.15 10.28
N LYS A 152 -9.11 -10.97 11.19
CA LYS A 152 -8.05 -11.93 10.84
C LYS A 152 -8.52 -13.03 9.90
N ARG A 153 -9.75 -13.52 10.05
CA ARG A 153 -10.27 -14.63 9.24
C ARG A 153 -10.16 -14.33 7.75
N ARG A 154 -10.58 -13.15 7.32
CA ARG A 154 -10.51 -12.74 5.90
C ARG A 154 -9.09 -12.72 5.35
N ILE A 155 -8.15 -12.22 6.15
CA ILE A 155 -6.73 -12.17 5.76
C ILE A 155 -6.12 -13.57 5.73
N ILE A 156 -6.47 -14.44 6.67
CA ILE A 156 -6.02 -15.85 6.69
C ILE A 156 -6.50 -16.57 5.42
N GLU A 157 -7.77 -16.43 5.02
CA GLU A 157 -8.31 -17.04 3.81
C GLU A 157 -7.52 -16.65 2.53
N LEU A 158 -7.15 -15.38 2.41
CA LEU A 158 -6.35 -14.90 1.27
C LEU A 158 -4.91 -15.40 1.35
N LYS A 159 -4.32 -15.39 2.55
CA LYS A 159 -2.98 -15.93 2.78
C LYS A 159 -2.92 -17.43 2.45
N ASP A 160 -3.91 -18.20 2.87
CA ASP A 160 -3.96 -19.64 2.61
C ASP A 160 -4.03 -19.93 1.10
N ARG A 161 -4.73 -19.11 0.32
CA ARG A 161 -4.72 -19.21 -1.15
C ARG A 161 -3.32 -18.95 -1.73
N TYR A 162 -2.63 -17.96 -1.23
CA TYR A 162 -1.27 -17.66 -1.63
C TYR A 162 -0.31 -18.79 -1.27
N ASP A 163 -0.38 -19.28 -0.03
CA ASP A 163 0.42 -20.39 0.49
C ASP A 163 0.17 -21.69 -0.30
N ALA A 164 -1.06 -21.93 -0.77
CA ALA A 164 -1.41 -23.10 -1.56
C ALA A 164 -0.70 -23.16 -2.92
N ILE A 165 -0.46 -21.99 -3.56
CA ILE A 165 0.31 -21.92 -4.81
C ILE A 165 1.75 -22.38 -4.57
N TRP A 166 2.39 -21.87 -3.53
CA TRP A 166 3.72 -22.27 -3.11
C TRP A 166 3.79 -23.75 -2.76
N GLN A 167 2.83 -24.24 -1.96
CA GLN A 167 2.80 -25.63 -1.53
C GLN A 167 2.72 -26.57 -2.72
N ARG A 168 1.81 -26.35 -3.64
CA ARG A 168 1.68 -27.17 -4.86
C ARG A 168 2.98 -27.23 -5.65
N THR A 169 3.64 -26.09 -5.84
CA THR A 169 4.91 -26.03 -6.58
C THR A 169 6.00 -26.83 -5.88
N LEU A 170 6.10 -26.75 -4.55
CA LEU A 170 7.11 -27.48 -3.78
C LEU A 170 6.80 -28.98 -3.69
N ASP A 171 5.52 -29.37 -3.63
CA ASP A 171 5.09 -30.77 -3.69
C ASP A 171 5.51 -31.41 -5.02
N ASP A 172 5.30 -30.69 -6.15
CA ASP A 172 5.71 -31.16 -7.48
C ASP A 172 7.25 -31.28 -7.58
N LEU A 173 8.00 -30.33 -7.03
CA LEU A 173 9.47 -30.41 -6.99
C LEU A 173 9.96 -31.59 -6.15
N GLN A 174 9.33 -31.85 -5.02
CA GLN A 174 9.66 -33.00 -4.17
C GLN A 174 9.37 -34.30 -4.90
N ALA A 175 8.21 -34.42 -5.56
CA ALA A 175 7.84 -35.60 -6.35
C ALA A 175 8.80 -35.87 -7.52
N GLN A 176 9.38 -34.81 -8.10
CA GLN A 176 10.38 -34.89 -9.18
C GLN A 176 11.83 -35.10 -8.67
N GLY A 177 12.03 -35.23 -7.34
CA GLY A 177 13.37 -35.38 -6.73
C GLY A 177 14.25 -34.12 -6.79
N MET A 178 13.68 -32.98 -7.17
CA MET A 178 14.38 -31.68 -7.26
C MET A 178 14.41 -30.91 -5.93
N LEU A 179 13.58 -31.32 -4.97
CA LEU A 179 13.57 -30.81 -3.58
C LEU A 179 13.81 -31.98 -2.62
N ARG A 180 14.84 -31.90 -1.80
CA ARG A 180 15.18 -32.96 -0.83
C ARG A 180 14.51 -32.82 0.52
N ALA A 181 14.13 -31.58 0.86
CA ALA A 181 13.45 -31.29 2.11
C ALA A 181 11.96 -31.61 2.01
N ASP A 182 11.30 -31.80 3.15
CA ASP A 182 9.84 -31.80 3.24
C ASP A 182 9.26 -30.50 2.65
N ALA A 183 8.32 -30.62 1.73
CA ALA A 183 7.80 -29.48 0.99
C ALA A 183 7.12 -28.44 1.87
N LYS A 184 6.43 -28.88 2.95
CA LYS A 184 5.77 -27.98 3.90
C LYS A 184 6.80 -27.19 4.73
N LEU A 185 7.84 -27.87 5.23
CA LEU A 185 8.92 -27.21 5.97
C LEU A 185 9.73 -26.29 5.06
N ALA A 186 10.03 -26.72 3.84
CA ALA A 186 10.71 -25.90 2.84
C ALA A 186 9.93 -24.60 2.57
N ARG A 187 8.60 -24.68 2.39
CA ARG A 187 7.76 -23.48 2.21
C ARG A 187 7.90 -22.50 3.38
N LEU A 188 7.81 -22.99 4.61
CA LEU A 188 7.92 -22.14 5.81
C LEU A 188 9.29 -21.46 5.90
N MET A 189 10.37 -22.21 5.62
CA MET A 189 11.74 -21.69 5.67
C MET A 189 11.99 -20.68 4.54
N ILE A 190 11.58 -20.99 3.31
CA ILE A 190 11.77 -20.11 2.15
C ILE A 190 11.02 -18.79 2.33
N LEU A 191 9.73 -18.85 2.62
CA LEU A 191 8.92 -17.65 2.85
C LEU A 191 9.42 -16.86 4.06
N GLY A 192 9.85 -17.54 5.13
CA GLY A 192 10.46 -16.90 6.29
C GLY A 192 11.73 -16.13 5.91
N ALA A 193 12.64 -16.74 5.16
CA ALA A 193 13.88 -16.11 4.71
C ALA A 193 13.62 -14.91 3.77
N ILE A 194 12.75 -15.10 2.78
CA ILE A 194 12.39 -14.02 1.85
C ILE A 194 11.73 -12.86 2.59
N ASN A 195 10.74 -13.13 3.45
CA ASN A 195 10.06 -12.11 4.25
C ASN A 195 11.02 -11.36 5.18
N PHE A 196 12.00 -12.05 5.76
CA PHE A 196 13.01 -11.42 6.61
C PHE A 196 13.87 -10.41 5.85
N SER A 197 13.99 -10.53 4.52
CA SER A 197 14.70 -9.54 3.69
C SER A 197 14.11 -8.14 3.81
N ALA A 198 12.82 -8.00 4.14
CA ALA A 198 12.19 -6.70 4.39
C ALA A 198 12.85 -5.90 5.52
N THR A 199 13.61 -6.55 6.42
CA THR A 199 14.30 -5.88 7.53
C THR A 199 15.63 -5.27 7.12
N TRP A 200 16.37 -5.89 6.20
CA TRP A 200 17.76 -5.54 5.88
C TRP A 200 18.01 -5.12 4.43
N TYR A 201 17.18 -5.58 3.48
CA TYR A 201 17.37 -5.22 2.08
C TYR A 201 17.07 -3.72 1.87
N ARG A 202 17.94 -3.07 1.11
CA ARG A 202 17.75 -1.70 0.65
C ARG A 202 18.05 -1.65 -0.84
N ALA A 203 17.10 -1.20 -1.65
CA ALA A 203 17.28 -1.06 -3.09
C ALA A 203 18.49 -0.19 -3.41
N LYS A 204 19.19 -0.53 -4.51
CA LYS A 204 20.30 0.28 -5.02
C LYS A 204 19.78 1.66 -5.39
N PRO A 205 20.36 2.77 -4.93
CA PRO A 205 20.04 4.07 -5.48
C PRO A 205 20.47 4.11 -6.96
N ALA A 206 19.64 4.65 -7.83
CA ALA A 206 19.84 4.68 -9.29
C ALA A 206 21.20 5.32 -9.75
N ARG A 207 21.95 5.96 -8.85
CA ARG A 207 23.22 6.66 -9.11
C ARG A 207 24.34 6.29 -8.15
N ALA A 208 24.37 5.07 -7.60
CA ALA A 208 25.49 4.66 -6.73
C ALA A 208 26.73 4.37 -7.56
N THR A 209 27.77 5.22 -7.45
CA THR A 209 29.04 5.11 -8.17
C THR A 209 30.18 4.49 -7.37
N SER A 210 29.97 4.07 -6.11
CA SER A 210 31.05 3.54 -5.26
C SER A 210 30.97 2.03 -5.07
N ALA A 211 32.11 1.36 -5.16
CA ALA A 211 32.32 -0.07 -4.92
C ALA A 211 31.98 -0.51 -3.47
N ALA A 212 31.89 0.42 -2.52
CA ALA A 212 31.53 0.16 -1.12
C ALA A 212 30.03 -0.19 -0.92
N ALA A 213 29.17 0.03 -1.92
CA ALA A 213 27.75 -0.30 -1.89
C ALA A 213 27.46 -1.47 -2.86
N ARG A 214 28.07 -2.64 -2.67
CA ARG A 214 27.55 -3.89 -3.25
C ARG A 214 26.22 -4.23 -2.57
N ARG A 215 25.21 -3.47 -2.90
CA ARG A 215 23.84 -3.86 -2.60
C ARG A 215 23.45 -4.96 -3.56
N VAL A 216 23.07 -6.09 -3.01
CA VAL A 216 22.62 -7.25 -3.77
C VAL A 216 21.42 -6.85 -4.63
N ASP A 217 21.38 -7.29 -5.87
CA ASP A 217 20.26 -7.11 -6.77
C ASP A 217 19.13 -8.05 -6.39
N LEU A 218 17.86 -7.68 -6.63
CA LEU A 218 16.72 -8.58 -6.36
C LEU A 218 16.78 -9.83 -7.24
N ASP A 219 17.19 -9.69 -8.49
CA ASP A 219 17.35 -10.84 -9.39
C ASP A 219 18.45 -11.77 -8.92
N GLU A 220 19.55 -11.24 -8.40
CA GLU A 220 20.63 -12.03 -7.78
C GLU A 220 20.15 -12.74 -6.51
N LEU A 221 19.40 -12.04 -5.62
CA LEU A 221 18.80 -12.67 -4.43
C LEU A 221 17.85 -13.81 -4.82
N ALA A 222 17.01 -13.59 -5.81
CA ALA A 222 16.09 -14.61 -6.31
C ALA A 222 16.85 -15.81 -6.87
N ALA A 223 17.90 -15.59 -7.68
CA ALA A 223 18.74 -16.66 -8.23
C ALA A 223 19.43 -17.47 -7.15
N GLN A 224 20.02 -16.81 -6.14
CA GLN A 224 20.67 -17.49 -5.02
C GLN A 224 19.68 -18.27 -4.15
N THR A 225 18.47 -17.71 -3.91
CA THR A 225 17.41 -18.43 -3.18
C THR A 225 17.00 -19.70 -3.93
N VAL A 226 16.87 -19.63 -5.25
CA VAL A 226 16.57 -20.80 -6.10
C VAL A 226 17.70 -21.83 -6.02
N ALA A 227 18.95 -21.41 -6.14
CA ALA A 227 20.11 -22.28 -6.10
C ALA A 227 20.27 -23.03 -4.76
N LEU A 228 19.88 -22.39 -3.64
CA LEU A 228 19.88 -23.03 -2.33
C LEU A 228 18.84 -24.14 -2.17
N VAL A 229 17.77 -24.11 -2.94
CA VAL A 229 16.59 -24.98 -2.78
C VAL A 229 16.55 -26.08 -3.85
N LEU A 230 16.78 -25.73 -5.12
CA LEU A 230 16.72 -26.67 -6.24
C LEU A 230 17.99 -27.49 -6.37
N HIS A 231 17.80 -28.77 -6.55
CA HIS A 231 18.84 -29.71 -6.91
C HIS A 231 18.60 -30.23 -8.33
N GLU A 232 19.64 -30.63 -9.05
CA GLU A 232 19.50 -31.35 -10.31
C GLU A 232 18.81 -32.68 -10.03
N ALA A 233 17.80 -33.00 -10.84
CA ALA A 233 17.18 -34.32 -10.81
C ALA A 233 18.23 -35.37 -11.16
N ARG A 234 18.43 -36.36 -10.32
CA ARG A 234 19.33 -37.49 -10.56
C ARG A 234 18.71 -38.47 -11.53
#